data_7d18d2ddfa3020b38eeb43d8629b3766
#
_entry.id   7d18d2ddfa3020b38eeb43d8629b3766
#
_cell.length_a   1.000
_cell.length_b   1.000
_cell.length_c   1.000
_cell.angle_alpha   90.00
_cell.angle_beta   90.00
_cell.angle_gamma   90.00
#
_symmetry.space_group_name_H-M   'P 1'
#
loop_
_entity.id
_entity.type
_entity.pdbx_description
1 polymer ?
#
loop_
_entity_poly.entity_id
_entity_poly.type
_entity_poly.pdbx_seq_one_letter_code
_entity_poly.pdbx_strand_id
1 'polypeptide(L)'
;MKILLIGASGQLGRDLLTALAHHHVLGTTRGTAGLEHVKLEADWPSPIALDVCNEADLRTTIFSFVPNLVINCAAYHRVDDIERDAAQALAVNALAVHRMALLCREVDAALLYVSTDYVFDGAKGAPYVEADPPNPLSAYGASKLAGELLLRAAWPKHYIIRTCGLYGLAGASGKADDVRPRSSGNFVNTMLRLATEGRPIRVVDDQTCTPTFTRDLAAQIALLIETEAYGTYHATNDGACTWYEFAREVFRLAGLSVDVQPVSSAAYGAPARRPPYSVLENHALKALGIDRMRPWQEALAEYVAMGVVQ
;
A
#
# COMPACT_ATOMS: atom_id res chain seq x y z
N MET A 1 -8.97 -19.34 -8.55
CA MET A 1 -9.37 -18.23 -9.45
C MET A 1 -8.22 -17.84 -10.38
N LYS A 2 -8.52 -17.14 -11.50
CA LYS A 2 -7.53 -16.42 -12.32
C LYS A 2 -7.44 -14.98 -11.80
N ILE A 3 -6.26 -14.56 -11.36
CA ILE A 3 -6.04 -13.24 -10.75
C ILE A 3 -5.01 -12.46 -11.56
N LEU A 4 -5.37 -11.27 -12.02
CA LEU A 4 -4.42 -10.32 -12.61
C LEU A 4 -3.91 -9.40 -11.49
N LEU A 5 -2.64 -9.52 -11.12
CA LEU A 5 -2.00 -8.72 -10.07
C LEU A 5 -1.17 -7.59 -10.70
N ILE A 6 -1.67 -6.36 -10.62
CA ILE A 6 -1.00 -5.17 -11.12
C ILE A 6 -0.11 -4.59 -10.03
N GLY A 7 1.18 -4.38 -10.36
CA GLY A 7 2.17 -3.91 -9.40
C GLY A 7 2.84 -5.04 -8.59
N ALA A 8 2.98 -6.22 -9.18
CA ALA A 8 3.54 -7.42 -8.56
C ALA A 8 4.98 -7.26 -8.01
N SER A 9 5.77 -6.31 -8.52
CA SER A 9 7.13 -6.02 -8.04
C SER A 9 7.17 -5.13 -6.78
N GLY A 10 6.03 -4.53 -6.40
CA GLY A 10 5.92 -3.67 -5.21
C GLY A 10 5.94 -4.47 -3.90
N GLN A 11 6.02 -3.77 -2.76
CA GLN A 11 6.04 -4.40 -1.43
C GLN A 11 4.84 -5.32 -1.23
N LEU A 12 3.62 -4.78 -1.32
CA LEU A 12 2.39 -5.55 -1.20
C LEU A 12 2.23 -6.57 -2.32
N GLY A 13 2.62 -6.22 -3.55
CA GLY A 13 2.50 -7.11 -4.70
C GLY A 13 3.26 -8.43 -4.52
N ARG A 14 4.47 -8.40 -3.96
CA ARG A 14 5.27 -9.60 -3.69
C ARG A 14 4.65 -10.48 -2.59
N ASP A 15 4.16 -9.87 -1.52
CA ASP A 15 3.51 -10.64 -0.46
C ASP A 15 2.18 -11.24 -0.94
N LEU A 16 1.45 -10.53 -1.82
CA LEU A 16 0.26 -11.07 -2.49
C LEU A 16 0.58 -12.24 -3.40
N LEU A 17 1.69 -12.20 -4.13
CA LEU A 17 2.12 -13.35 -4.91
C LEU A 17 2.23 -14.60 -4.01
N THR A 18 2.84 -14.50 -2.86
CA THR A 18 2.97 -15.60 -1.89
C THR A 18 1.62 -16.00 -1.30
N ALA A 19 0.82 -15.04 -0.84
CA ALA A 19 -0.48 -15.31 -0.21
C ALA A 19 -1.50 -15.94 -1.18
N LEU A 20 -1.37 -15.68 -2.48
CA LEU A 20 -2.25 -16.15 -3.54
C LEU A 20 -1.68 -17.33 -4.35
N ALA A 21 -0.64 -18.02 -3.84
CA ALA A 21 0.06 -19.09 -4.57
C ALA A 21 -0.85 -20.26 -5.00
N HIS A 22 -2.00 -20.44 -4.35
CA HIS A 22 -2.98 -21.47 -4.69
C HIS A 22 -3.95 -21.04 -5.83
N HIS A 23 -3.82 -19.82 -6.35
CA HIS A 23 -4.56 -19.32 -7.50
C HIS A 23 -3.68 -19.25 -8.75
N HIS A 24 -4.29 -19.07 -9.92
CA HIS A 24 -3.57 -18.78 -11.16
C HIS A 24 -3.34 -17.27 -11.27
N VAL A 25 -2.16 -16.79 -10.82
CA VAL A 25 -1.84 -15.36 -10.78
C VAL A 25 -0.96 -14.97 -11.96
N LEU A 26 -1.39 -13.96 -12.74
CA LEU A 26 -0.55 -13.24 -13.68
C LEU A 26 -0.12 -11.92 -13.06
N GLY A 27 1.17 -11.80 -12.75
CA GLY A 27 1.75 -10.56 -12.23
C GLY A 27 2.10 -9.56 -13.33
N THR A 28 1.96 -8.26 -13.05
CA THR A 28 2.44 -7.22 -13.96
C THR A 28 3.31 -6.21 -13.24
N THR A 29 4.23 -5.55 -13.99
CA THR A 29 5.10 -4.48 -13.51
C THR A 29 5.12 -3.35 -14.51
N ARG A 30 5.39 -2.10 -14.08
CA ARG A 30 5.40 -0.95 -14.98
C ARG A 30 6.50 -1.00 -16.06
N GLY A 31 7.59 -1.73 -15.82
CA GLY A 31 8.70 -1.85 -16.75
C GLY A 31 9.39 -3.21 -16.64
N THR A 32 10.23 -3.52 -17.60
CA THR A 32 11.00 -4.76 -17.63
C THR A 32 12.18 -4.76 -16.66
N ALA A 33 12.68 -3.58 -16.28
CA ALA A 33 13.70 -3.41 -15.25
C ALA A 33 13.13 -3.86 -13.89
N GLY A 34 13.63 -4.94 -13.34
CA GLY A 34 13.16 -5.55 -12.08
C GLY A 34 12.42 -6.87 -12.24
N LEU A 35 12.08 -7.29 -13.45
CA LEU A 35 11.56 -8.64 -13.73
C LEU A 35 12.60 -9.73 -13.43
N GLU A 36 13.87 -9.43 -13.68
CA GLU A 36 15.02 -10.34 -13.49
C GLU A 36 15.29 -10.66 -12.02
N HIS A 37 14.84 -9.80 -11.11
CA HIS A 37 15.05 -9.93 -9.67
C HIS A 37 13.84 -10.47 -8.90
N VAL A 38 12.70 -10.63 -9.55
CA VAL A 38 11.56 -11.35 -8.99
C VAL A 38 11.86 -12.84 -9.17
N LYS A 39 12.58 -13.43 -8.21
CA LYS A 39 12.63 -14.89 -8.09
C LYS A 39 11.22 -15.33 -7.73
N LEU A 40 10.43 -15.64 -8.76
CA LEU A 40 9.19 -16.36 -8.61
C LEU A 40 9.55 -17.80 -8.25
N GLU A 41 8.75 -18.45 -7.43
CA GLU A 41 8.85 -19.91 -7.29
C GLU A 41 8.73 -20.54 -8.68
N ALA A 42 9.38 -21.67 -8.92
CA ALA A 42 9.70 -22.20 -10.27
C ALA A 42 8.52 -22.35 -11.24
N ASP A 43 7.29 -22.31 -10.75
CA ASP A 43 6.06 -22.55 -11.53
C ASP A 43 5.22 -21.29 -11.83
N TRP A 44 5.72 -20.10 -11.51
CA TRP A 44 4.97 -18.87 -11.74
C TRP A 44 5.24 -18.28 -13.11
N PRO A 45 4.19 -17.84 -13.86
CA PRO A 45 4.40 -17.17 -15.13
C PRO A 45 5.20 -15.88 -14.92
N SER A 46 6.20 -15.65 -15.77
CA SER A 46 6.99 -14.42 -15.72
C SER A 46 6.09 -13.20 -15.77
N PRO A 47 6.30 -12.19 -14.89
CA PRO A 47 5.51 -10.99 -14.93
C PRO A 47 5.62 -10.29 -16.29
N ILE A 48 4.54 -9.65 -16.74
CA ILE A 48 4.52 -8.86 -17.97
C ILE A 48 4.62 -7.37 -17.68
N ALA A 49 5.19 -6.62 -18.63
CA ALA A 49 5.21 -5.16 -18.53
C ALA A 49 3.83 -4.59 -18.81
N LEU A 50 3.33 -3.72 -17.91
CA LEU A 50 2.04 -3.04 -18.06
C LEU A 50 2.10 -1.64 -17.42
N ASP A 51 1.89 -0.60 -18.24
CA ASP A 51 1.58 0.72 -17.73
C ASP A 51 0.05 0.87 -17.61
N VAL A 52 -0.44 1.08 -16.41
CA VAL A 52 -1.89 1.24 -16.16
C VAL A 52 -2.50 2.46 -16.85
N CYS A 53 -1.68 3.44 -17.25
CA CYS A 53 -2.12 4.59 -18.04
C CYS A 53 -2.24 4.29 -19.54
N ASN A 54 -1.64 3.18 -20.03
CA ASN A 54 -1.81 2.73 -21.40
C ASN A 54 -3.09 1.88 -21.51
N GLU A 55 -4.15 2.47 -22.01
CA GLU A 55 -5.47 1.81 -22.13
C GLU A 55 -5.45 0.61 -23.07
N ALA A 56 -4.70 0.67 -24.16
CA ALA A 56 -4.63 -0.41 -25.14
C ALA A 56 -3.97 -1.66 -24.53
N ASP A 57 -2.84 -1.48 -23.81
CA ASP A 57 -2.14 -2.57 -23.14
C ASP A 57 -2.98 -3.16 -22.01
N LEU A 58 -3.64 -2.28 -21.23
CA LEU A 58 -4.52 -2.70 -20.15
C LEU A 58 -5.69 -3.54 -20.68
N ARG A 59 -6.35 -3.07 -21.75
CA ARG A 59 -7.42 -3.79 -22.44
C ARG A 59 -6.94 -5.14 -22.97
N THR A 60 -5.83 -5.15 -23.71
CA THR A 60 -5.25 -6.37 -24.27
C THR A 60 -4.95 -7.39 -23.16
N THR A 61 -4.34 -6.95 -22.06
CA THR A 61 -3.99 -7.84 -20.94
C THR A 61 -5.24 -8.44 -20.30
N ILE A 62 -6.25 -7.63 -19.97
CA ILE A 62 -7.48 -8.11 -19.32
C ILE A 62 -8.24 -9.08 -20.23
N PHE A 63 -8.39 -8.74 -21.52
CA PHE A 63 -9.17 -9.58 -22.46
C PHE A 63 -8.45 -10.86 -22.88
N SER A 64 -7.11 -10.86 -22.92
CA SER A 64 -6.34 -12.08 -23.22
C SER A 64 -6.27 -13.02 -22.03
N PHE A 65 -6.14 -12.49 -20.81
CA PHE A 65 -6.06 -13.30 -19.60
C PHE A 65 -7.42 -13.74 -19.09
N VAL A 66 -8.47 -12.92 -19.26
CA VAL A 66 -9.84 -13.13 -18.75
C VAL A 66 -9.81 -13.49 -17.26
N PRO A 67 -9.41 -12.55 -16.38
CA PRO A 67 -9.32 -12.80 -14.94
C PRO A 67 -10.72 -12.94 -14.31
N ASN A 68 -10.79 -13.60 -13.14
CA ASN A 68 -11.94 -13.52 -12.24
C ASN A 68 -11.83 -12.29 -11.33
N LEU A 69 -10.57 -11.88 -11.02
CA LEU A 69 -10.26 -10.75 -10.15
C LEU A 69 -9.05 -10.01 -10.69
N VAL A 70 -9.13 -8.68 -10.71
CA VAL A 70 -7.97 -7.79 -10.90
C VAL A 70 -7.62 -7.18 -9.55
N ILE A 71 -6.37 -7.30 -9.10
CA ILE A 71 -5.85 -6.63 -7.90
C ILE A 71 -4.94 -5.51 -8.35
N ASN A 72 -5.31 -4.26 -8.08
CA ASN A 72 -4.53 -3.10 -8.43
C ASN A 72 -3.76 -2.54 -7.23
N CYS A 73 -2.45 -2.86 -7.16
CA CYS A 73 -1.49 -2.28 -6.23
C CYS A 73 -0.69 -1.12 -6.83
N ALA A 74 -0.88 -0.80 -8.12
CA ALA A 74 -0.20 0.32 -8.74
C ALA A 74 -0.75 1.65 -8.24
N ALA A 75 0.16 2.54 -7.82
CA ALA A 75 -0.18 3.89 -7.39
C ALA A 75 0.97 4.86 -7.64
N TYR A 76 0.64 6.12 -7.91
CA TYR A 76 1.58 7.20 -7.76
C TYR A 76 1.47 7.72 -6.31
N HIS A 77 2.48 7.44 -5.48
CA HIS A 77 2.43 7.59 -4.02
C HIS A 77 3.50 8.55 -3.45
N ARG A 78 4.16 9.33 -4.30
CA ARG A 78 5.12 10.35 -3.88
C ARG A 78 4.39 11.58 -3.36
N VAL A 79 3.88 11.50 -2.12
CA VAL A 79 2.94 12.45 -1.54
C VAL A 79 3.37 13.90 -1.71
N ASP A 80 4.64 14.21 -1.41
CA ASP A 80 5.17 15.58 -1.50
C ASP A 80 5.38 16.06 -2.96
N ASP A 81 5.70 15.16 -3.88
CA ASP A 81 5.86 15.48 -5.31
C ASP A 81 4.50 15.78 -5.96
N ILE A 82 3.45 15.06 -5.53
CA ILE A 82 2.07 15.21 -6.04
C ILE A 82 1.49 16.60 -5.76
N GLU A 83 1.89 17.24 -4.66
CA GLU A 83 1.47 18.63 -4.40
C GLU A 83 1.92 19.63 -5.47
N ARG A 84 2.97 19.29 -6.22
CA ARG A 84 3.48 20.12 -7.33
C ARG A 84 2.83 19.78 -8.66
N ASP A 85 2.49 18.51 -8.87
CA ASP A 85 1.86 18.00 -10.09
C ASP A 85 0.87 16.88 -9.76
N ALA A 86 -0.38 17.29 -9.55
CA ALA A 86 -1.47 16.35 -9.27
C ALA A 86 -1.96 15.61 -10.53
N ALA A 87 -1.65 16.07 -11.74
CA ALA A 87 -2.19 15.52 -12.97
C ALA A 87 -1.76 14.05 -13.16
N GLN A 88 -0.49 13.73 -12.92
CA GLN A 88 0.00 12.36 -12.99
C GLN A 88 -0.63 11.47 -11.92
N ALA A 89 -0.83 12.00 -10.71
CA ALA A 89 -1.50 11.24 -9.65
C ALA A 89 -2.96 10.93 -10.00
N LEU A 90 -3.70 11.88 -10.55
CA LEU A 90 -5.06 11.66 -11.04
C LEU A 90 -5.10 10.66 -12.19
N ALA A 91 -4.15 10.72 -13.12
CA ALA A 91 -4.07 9.76 -14.22
C ALA A 91 -3.91 8.32 -13.71
N VAL A 92 -2.99 8.08 -12.76
CA VAL A 92 -2.69 6.74 -12.22
C VAL A 92 -3.72 6.30 -11.17
N ASN A 93 -4.01 7.16 -10.19
CA ASN A 93 -4.78 6.78 -9.00
C ASN A 93 -6.31 6.88 -9.20
N ALA A 94 -6.77 7.57 -10.25
CA ALA A 94 -8.20 7.76 -10.50
C ALA A 94 -8.61 7.30 -11.90
N LEU A 95 -8.09 7.90 -12.98
CA LEU A 95 -8.56 7.61 -14.34
C LEU A 95 -8.20 6.18 -14.78
N ALA A 96 -7.00 5.70 -14.48
CA ALA A 96 -6.61 4.32 -14.76
C ALA A 96 -7.51 3.32 -13.99
N VAL A 97 -7.84 3.61 -12.73
CA VAL A 97 -8.76 2.78 -11.92
C VAL A 97 -10.15 2.74 -12.53
N HIS A 98 -10.67 3.88 -12.98
CA HIS A 98 -11.96 3.94 -13.68
C HIS A 98 -11.96 3.07 -14.96
N ARG A 99 -10.92 3.18 -15.78
CA ARG A 99 -10.78 2.34 -16.99
C ARG A 99 -10.71 0.85 -16.64
N MET A 100 -9.93 0.47 -15.63
CA MET A 100 -9.90 -0.91 -15.13
C MET A 100 -11.29 -1.40 -14.74
N ALA A 101 -12.07 -0.58 -14.01
CA ALA A 101 -13.42 -0.93 -13.60
C ALA A 101 -14.35 -1.20 -14.79
N LEU A 102 -14.28 -0.37 -15.84
CA LEU A 102 -15.05 -0.56 -17.06
C LEU A 102 -14.65 -1.85 -17.79
N LEU A 103 -13.35 -2.13 -17.92
CA LEU A 103 -12.84 -3.35 -18.55
C LEU A 103 -13.18 -4.60 -17.73
N CYS A 104 -13.08 -4.54 -16.39
CA CYS A 104 -13.49 -5.62 -15.49
C CYS A 104 -14.98 -5.94 -15.66
N ARG A 105 -15.84 -4.91 -15.79
CA ARG A 105 -17.26 -5.09 -16.05
C ARG A 105 -17.54 -5.82 -17.38
N GLU A 106 -16.77 -5.52 -18.44
CA GLU A 106 -16.91 -6.18 -19.75
C GLU A 106 -16.62 -7.68 -19.68
N VAL A 107 -15.71 -8.13 -18.81
CA VAL A 107 -15.30 -9.55 -18.64
C VAL A 107 -15.88 -10.19 -17.38
N ASP A 108 -16.77 -9.50 -16.67
CA ASP A 108 -17.39 -9.91 -15.39
C ASP A 108 -16.38 -10.22 -14.26
N ALA A 109 -15.21 -9.59 -14.26
CA ALA A 109 -14.20 -9.71 -13.22
C ALA A 109 -14.47 -8.77 -12.05
N ALA A 110 -14.13 -9.17 -10.82
CA ALA A 110 -14.06 -8.24 -9.70
C ALA A 110 -12.82 -7.34 -9.80
N LEU A 111 -12.84 -6.14 -9.16
CA LEU A 111 -11.68 -5.25 -9.07
C LEU A 111 -11.39 -4.90 -7.61
N LEU A 112 -10.17 -5.23 -7.14
CA LEU A 112 -9.65 -4.77 -5.85
C LEU A 112 -8.72 -3.58 -6.08
N TYR A 113 -8.98 -2.50 -5.35
CA TYR A 113 -8.20 -1.27 -5.38
C TYR A 113 -7.63 -0.95 -4.01
N VAL A 114 -6.30 -0.85 -3.91
CA VAL A 114 -5.61 -0.45 -2.68
C VAL A 114 -5.66 1.08 -2.56
N SER A 115 -6.35 1.58 -1.55
CA SER A 115 -6.49 3.00 -1.20
C SER A 115 -5.67 3.35 0.05
N THR A 116 -5.98 4.46 0.73
CA THR A 116 -5.17 5.04 1.79
C THR A 116 -6.02 5.65 2.91
N ASP A 117 -5.46 5.72 4.10
CA ASP A 117 -5.93 6.51 5.23
C ASP A 117 -5.94 8.03 4.96
N TYR A 118 -5.15 8.52 4.00
CA TYR A 118 -5.10 9.96 3.63
C TYR A 118 -6.37 10.45 2.93
N VAL A 119 -7.38 9.61 2.76
CA VAL A 119 -8.73 10.05 2.39
C VAL A 119 -9.42 10.79 3.54
N PHE A 120 -8.91 10.72 4.76
CA PHE A 120 -9.44 11.40 5.94
C PHE A 120 -8.61 12.62 6.34
N ASP A 121 -9.24 13.58 7.04
CA ASP A 121 -8.62 14.84 7.49
C ASP A 121 -7.94 14.76 8.87
N GLY A 122 -8.22 13.73 9.65
CA GLY A 122 -7.69 13.59 10.99
C GLY A 122 -8.41 14.41 12.06
N ALA A 123 -9.55 15.02 11.75
CA ALA A 123 -10.29 15.89 12.67
C ALA A 123 -11.21 15.12 13.65
N LYS A 124 -11.48 13.84 13.39
CA LYS A 124 -12.41 13.03 14.21
C LYS A 124 -11.94 12.80 15.64
N GLY A 125 -10.61 12.71 15.88
CA GLY A 125 -10.05 12.43 17.21
C GLY A 125 -10.31 11.01 17.74
N ALA A 126 -10.77 10.10 16.87
CA ALA A 126 -11.02 8.68 17.15
C ALA A 126 -10.78 7.88 15.87
N PRO A 127 -10.58 6.53 15.94
CA PRO A 127 -10.39 5.71 14.76
C PRO A 127 -11.51 5.89 13.73
N TYR A 128 -11.11 6.00 12.47
CA TYR A 128 -12.05 6.10 11.35
C TYR A 128 -12.59 4.73 10.98
N VAL A 129 -13.91 4.64 10.80
CA VAL A 129 -14.59 3.47 10.23
C VAL A 129 -14.92 3.71 8.75
N GLU A 130 -15.23 2.66 8.01
CA GLU A 130 -15.47 2.73 6.56
C GLU A 130 -16.64 3.65 6.18
N ALA A 131 -17.60 3.83 7.08
CA ALA A 131 -18.77 4.71 6.90
C ALA A 131 -18.48 6.20 7.17
N ASP A 132 -17.33 6.54 7.76
CA ASP A 132 -16.98 7.94 8.01
C ASP A 132 -16.77 8.69 6.67
N PRO A 133 -17.23 9.93 6.57
CA PRO A 133 -17.09 10.72 5.35
C PRO A 133 -15.61 11.08 5.12
N PRO A 134 -15.07 10.80 3.92
CA PRO A 134 -13.72 11.19 3.58
C PRO A 134 -13.61 12.71 3.34
N ASN A 135 -12.47 13.31 3.75
CA ASN A 135 -12.13 14.72 3.57
C ASN A 135 -10.60 14.88 3.44
N PRO A 136 -10.00 14.55 2.30
CA PRO A 136 -8.54 14.51 2.14
C PRO A 136 -7.91 15.90 2.24
N LEU A 137 -6.74 16.00 2.89
CA LEU A 137 -5.97 17.24 3.07
C LEU A 137 -4.90 17.47 2.00
N SER A 138 -4.56 16.45 1.22
CA SER A 138 -3.47 16.46 0.24
C SER A 138 -3.97 16.07 -1.15
N ALA A 139 -3.25 16.49 -2.18
CA ALA A 139 -3.52 16.11 -3.56
C ALA A 139 -3.41 14.59 -3.76
N TYR A 140 -2.51 13.91 -3.02
CA TYR A 140 -2.44 12.45 -2.99
C TYR A 140 -3.75 11.84 -2.48
N GLY A 141 -4.20 12.23 -1.28
CA GLY A 141 -5.45 11.73 -0.70
C GLY A 141 -6.65 11.97 -1.62
N ALA A 142 -6.73 13.18 -2.21
CA ALA A 142 -7.77 13.54 -3.17
C ALA A 142 -7.73 12.65 -4.43
N SER A 143 -6.55 12.35 -4.98
CA SER A 143 -6.41 11.47 -6.15
C SER A 143 -6.83 10.03 -5.85
N LYS A 144 -6.53 9.52 -4.64
CA LYS A 144 -6.95 8.18 -4.20
C LYS A 144 -8.46 8.10 -3.99
N LEU A 145 -9.05 9.11 -3.33
CA LEU A 145 -10.50 9.21 -3.15
C LEU A 145 -11.24 9.30 -4.48
N ALA A 146 -10.72 10.07 -5.44
CA ALA A 146 -11.31 10.13 -6.79
C ALA A 146 -11.35 8.74 -7.44
N GLY A 147 -10.31 7.92 -7.28
CA GLY A 147 -10.29 6.53 -7.72
C GLY A 147 -11.37 5.67 -7.06
N GLU A 148 -11.55 5.79 -5.74
CA GLU A 148 -12.61 5.09 -5.01
C GLU A 148 -14.02 5.46 -5.54
N LEU A 149 -14.28 6.75 -5.74
CA LEU A 149 -15.56 7.25 -6.22
C LEU A 149 -15.87 6.76 -7.64
N LEU A 150 -14.89 6.84 -8.53
CA LEU A 150 -15.03 6.40 -9.91
C LEU A 150 -15.20 4.87 -10.01
N LEU A 151 -14.50 4.10 -9.19
CA LEU A 151 -14.66 2.65 -9.12
C LEU A 151 -16.06 2.27 -8.66
N ARG A 152 -16.54 2.83 -7.55
CA ARG A 152 -17.89 2.57 -7.01
C ARG A 152 -18.98 2.90 -8.02
N ALA A 153 -18.84 4.01 -8.75
CA ALA A 153 -19.81 4.42 -9.78
C ALA A 153 -19.80 3.51 -11.01
N ALA A 154 -18.65 2.91 -11.36
CA ALA A 154 -18.48 2.14 -12.58
C ALA A 154 -18.85 0.65 -12.43
N TRP A 155 -18.55 0.03 -11.29
CA TRP A 155 -18.66 -1.42 -11.14
C TRP A 155 -18.96 -1.87 -9.69
N PRO A 156 -20.09 -2.57 -9.42
CA PRO A 156 -20.42 -3.03 -8.06
C PRO A 156 -19.56 -4.17 -7.54
N LYS A 157 -18.98 -5.03 -8.41
CA LYS A 157 -18.07 -6.10 -7.98
C LYS A 157 -16.69 -5.53 -7.67
N HIS A 158 -16.56 -4.77 -6.58
CA HIS A 158 -15.29 -4.15 -6.20
C HIS A 158 -14.96 -4.32 -4.72
N TYR A 159 -13.66 -4.34 -4.44
CA TYR A 159 -13.09 -4.18 -3.10
C TYR A 159 -12.25 -2.91 -3.09
N ILE A 160 -12.49 -2.01 -2.16
CA ILE A 160 -11.64 -0.86 -1.88
C ILE A 160 -10.98 -1.10 -0.54
N ILE A 161 -9.65 -1.20 -0.51
CA ILE A 161 -8.88 -1.47 0.70
C ILE A 161 -8.15 -0.20 1.11
N ARG A 162 -8.62 0.48 2.15
CA ARG A 162 -7.91 1.60 2.76
C ARG A 162 -6.91 1.04 3.78
N THR A 163 -5.66 1.43 3.65
CA THR A 163 -4.56 0.99 4.52
C THR A 163 -3.63 2.16 4.83
N CYS A 164 -2.68 1.98 5.75
CA CYS A 164 -1.80 3.04 6.22
C CYS A 164 -0.36 2.53 6.35
N GLY A 165 0.62 3.38 6.05
CA GLY A 165 2.01 3.21 6.43
C GLY A 165 2.64 1.87 6.05
N LEU A 166 2.43 1.40 4.82
CA LEU A 166 2.88 0.09 4.36
C LEU A 166 4.40 -0.09 4.47
N TYR A 167 4.82 -1.22 5.04
CA TYR A 167 6.20 -1.68 5.04
C TYR A 167 6.27 -3.18 4.74
N GLY A 168 7.30 -3.60 3.99
CA GLY A 168 7.48 -4.98 3.53
C GLY A 168 8.90 -5.21 3.02
N LEU A 169 9.23 -6.48 2.75
CA LEU A 169 10.58 -6.90 2.36
C LEU A 169 10.99 -6.43 0.96
N ALA A 170 10.03 -6.33 0.04
CA ALA A 170 10.32 -5.86 -1.30
C ALA A 170 10.70 -4.37 -1.27
N GLY A 171 11.88 -4.03 -1.83
CA GLY A 171 12.46 -2.69 -1.73
C GLY A 171 13.37 -2.53 -0.50
N ALA A 172 13.51 -3.56 0.35
CA ALA A 172 14.44 -3.59 1.46
C ALA A 172 15.89 -3.84 1.02
N SER A 173 16.12 -4.42 -0.16
CA SER A 173 17.46 -4.72 -0.66
C SER A 173 18.17 -3.45 -1.12
N GLY A 174 18.89 -2.82 -0.20
CA GLY A 174 19.86 -1.76 -0.48
C GLY A 174 21.15 -2.28 -1.15
N LYS A 175 21.06 -3.25 -2.08
CA LYS A 175 22.21 -3.60 -2.91
C LYS A 175 22.49 -2.48 -3.89
N ALA A 176 23.76 -2.09 -3.97
CA ALA A 176 24.28 -0.94 -4.73
C ALA A 176 23.97 -0.95 -6.25
N ASP A 177 23.41 -2.03 -6.76
CA ASP A 177 23.10 -2.23 -8.17
C ASP A 177 21.64 -1.86 -8.56
N ASP A 178 20.83 -1.43 -7.58
CA ASP A 178 19.47 -0.98 -7.89
C ASP A 178 19.54 0.49 -8.37
N VAL A 179 19.28 0.71 -9.65
CA VAL A 179 19.25 2.04 -10.33
C VAL A 179 18.20 3.00 -9.73
N ARG A 180 17.55 2.62 -8.62
CA ARG A 180 16.56 3.44 -7.92
C ARG A 180 17.24 4.48 -7.04
N PRO A 181 16.71 5.72 -6.99
CA PRO A 181 17.22 6.75 -6.08
C PRO A 181 17.18 6.24 -4.63
N ARG A 182 18.18 6.66 -3.82
CA ARG A 182 18.35 6.33 -2.39
C ARG A 182 17.12 6.53 -1.49
N SER A 183 16.01 7.04 -2.02
CA SER A 183 14.72 7.31 -1.35
C SER A 183 13.65 6.23 -1.55
N SER A 184 13.96 5.07 -2.11
CA SER A 184 12.96 4.07 -2.54
C SER A 184 12.64 2.98 -1.52
N GLY A 185 12.95 3.17 -0.26
CA GLY A 185 12.60 2.27 0.84
C GLY A 185 11.31 2.65 1.56
N ASN A 186 10.77 1.74 2.38
CA ASN A 186 9.73 2.07 3.33
C ASN A 186 10.30 2.85 4.53
N PHE A 187 9.41 3.30 5.43
CA PHE A 187 9.81 4.07 6.61
C PHE A 187 10.83 3.31 7.48
N VAL A 188 10.61 2.01 7.76
CA VAL A 188 11.50 1.20 8.60
C VAL A 188 12.91 1.15 8.01
N ASN A 189 13.04 0.84 6.72
CA ASN A 189 14.32 0.78 6.04
C ASN A 189 15.02 2.15 6.01
N THR A 190 14.24 3.22 5.88
CA THR A 190 14.76 4.58 5.93
C THR A 190 15.35 4.89 7.31
N MET A 191 14.65 4.52 8.39
CA MET A 191 15.15 4.71 9.76
C MET A 191 16.43 3.90 10.01
N LEU A 192 16.45 2.62 9.67
CA LEU A 192 17.63 1.76 9.83
C LEU A 192 18.84 2.30 9.05
N ARG A 193 18.65 2.74 7.83
CA ARG A 193 19.70 3.37 7.02
C ARG A 193 20.23 4.66 7.65
N LEU A 194 19.35 5.55 8.12
CA LEU A 194 19.77 6.78 8.78
C LEU A 194 20.57 6.52 10.06
N ALA A 195 20.20 5.47 10.81
CA ALA A 195 20.95 5.04 11.99
C ALA A 195 22.39 4.60 11.63
N THR A 196 22.59 3.86 10.55
CA THR A 196 23.94 3.46 10.10
C THR A 196 24.77 4.62 9.59
N GLU A 197 24.14 5.70 9.09
CA GLU A 197 24.83 6.92 8.67
C GLU A 197 25.28 7.81 9.86
N GLY A 198 24.88 7.49 11.10
CA GLY A 198 25.24 8.23 12.30
C GLY A 198 24.70 9.68 12.35
N ARG A 199 23.64 9.96 11.59
CA ARG A 199 23.04 11.29 11.49
C ARG A 199 21.96 11.49 12.55
N PRO A 200 21.79 12.73 13.08
CA PRO A 200 20.64 13.04 13.94
C PRO A 200 19.33 12.72 13.20
N ILE A 201 18.44 11.99 13.86
CA ILE A 201 17.16 11.56 13.28
C ILE A 201 16.04 12.39 13.91
N ARG A 202 15.29 13.12 13.07
CA ARG A 202 14.14 13.90 13.46
C ARG A 202 12.88 13.24 12.89
N VAL A 203 11.92 12.91 13.75
CA VAL A 203 10.70 12.22 13.35
C VAL A 203 9.46 12.94 13.91
N VAL A 204 8.42 13.07 13.11
CA VAL A 204 7.17 13.73 13.51
C VAL A 204 6.47 12.94 14.62
N ASP A 205 5.99 13.67 15.65
CA ASP A 205 5.34 13.11 16.84
C ASP A 205 3.88 13.60 17.01
N ASP A 206 3.39 14.37 16.06
CA ASP A 206 2.03 14.90 16.01
C ASP A 206 1.18 14.32 14.86
N GLN A 207 1.59 13.16 14.33
CA GLN A 207 0.85 12.39 13.36
C GLN A 207 0.69 10.96 13.88
N THR A 208 -0.54 10.60 14.25
CA THR A 208 -0.89 9.27 14.75
C THR A 208 -1.53 8.44 13.64
N CYS A 209 -1.03 7.23 13.43
CA CYS A 209 -1.47 6.31 12.39
C CYS A 209 -1.36 4.84 12.86
N THR A 210 -1.69 3.89 12.00
CA THR A 210 -1.42 2.47 12.22
C THR A 210 -0.53 1.92 11.10
N PRO A 211 0.78 1.76 11.32
CA PRO A 211 1.67 1.15 10.32
C PRO A 211 1.25 -0.29 10.01
N THR A 212 1.34 -0.68 8.74
CA THR A 212 0.81 -1.96 8.28
C THR A 212 1.88 -2.79 7.56
N PHE A 213 2.11 -4.01 8.06
CA PHE A 213 2.99 -4.98 7.42
C PHE A 213 2.31 -5.59 6.19
N THR A 214 2.96 -5.49 5.03
CA THR A 214 2.39 -5.94 3.76
C THR A 214 2.06 -7.42 3.72
N ARG A 215 2.78 -8.25 4.47
CA ARG A 215 2.51 -9.68 4.60
C ARG A 215 1.19 -9.95 5.31
N ASP A 216 0.91 -9.24 6.39
CA ASP A 216 -0.37 -9.35 7.11
C ASP A 216 -1.53 -8.87 6.23
N LEU A 217 -1.33 -7.73 5.54
CA LEU A 217 -2.33 -7.20 4.61
C LEU A 217 -2.58 -8.16 3.43
N ALA A 218 -1.54 -8.78 2.88
CA ALA A 218 -1.69 -9.75 1.79
C ALA A 218 -2.49 -10.99 2.25
N ALA A 219 -2.21 -11.51 3.44
CA ALA A 219 -2.98 -12.61 4.04
C ALA A 219 -4.44 -12.21 4.28
N GLN A 220 -4.69 -10.99 4.77
CA GLN A 220 -6.04 -10.47 4.96
C GLN A 220 -6.81 -10.30 3.64
N ILE A 221 -6.16 -9.80 2.60
CA ILE A 221 -6.74 -9.68 1.26
C ILE A 221 -7.08 -11.08 0.70
N ALA A 222 -6.20 -12.07 0.87
CA ALA A 222 -6.45 -13.44 0.42
C ALA A 222 -7.70 -14.04 1.09
N LEU A 223 -7.94 -13.77 2.37
CA LEU A 223 -9.18 -14.20 3.05
C LEU A 223 -10.41 -13.44 2.53
N LEU A 224 -10.30 -12.13 2.32
CA LEU A 224 -11.43 -11.31 1.93
C LEU A 224 -11.97 -11.67 0.53
N ILE A 225 -11.09 -11.92 -0.44
CA ILE A 225 -11.50 -12.21 -1.82
C ILE A 225 -12.24 -13.53 -1.99
N GLU A 226 -12.15 -14.45 -1.01
CA GLU A 226 -12.91 -15.69 -0.99
C GLU A 226 -14.36 -15.49 -0.54
N THR A 227 -14.70 -14.33 0.02
CA THR A 227 -16.05 -14.08 0.58
C THR A 227 -17.03 -13.51 -0.42
N GLU A 228 -16.58 -12.98 -1.55
CA GLU A 228 -17.39 -12.18 -2.50
C GLU A 228 -18.15 -11.02 -1.85
N ALA A 229 -17.79 -10.64 -0.63
CA ALA A 229 -18.36 -9.51 0.09
C ALA A 229 -17.77 -8.20 -0.47
N TYR A 230 -18.31 -7.74 -1.60
CA TYR A 230 -17.85 -6.51 -2.26
C TYR A 230 -18.12 -5.28 -1.40
N GLY A 231 -17.21 -4.30 -1.42
CA GLY A 231 -17.37 -3.08 -0.64
C GLY A 231 -16.07 -2.36 -0.33
N THR A 232 -16.15 -1.43 0.63
CA THR A 232 -15.00 -0.69 1.16
C THR A 232 -14.59 -1.27 2.51
N TYR A 233 -13.29 -1.47 2.71
CA TYR A 233 -12.71 -2.07 3.90
C TYR A 233 -11.53 -1.25 4.37
N HIS A 234 -11.39 -1.11 5.68
CA HIS A 234 -10.14 -0.75 6.31
C HIS A 234 -9.36 -2.02 6.62
N ALA A 235 -8.07 -2.04 6.31
CA ALA A 235 -7.19 -3.16 6.61
C ALA A 235 -5.80 -2.63 7.03
N THR A 236 -5.61 -2.46 8.32
CA THR A 236 -4.36 -2.08 8.96
C THR A 236 -4.04 -3.06 10.09
N ASN A 237 -2.78 -3.16 10.49
CA ASN A 237 -2.48 -3.81 11.77
C ASN A 237 -3.27 -3.13 12.91
N ASP A 238 -3.40 -3.78 14.06
CA ASP A 238 -4.16 -3.23 15.18
C ASP A 238 -3.30 -2.28 16.04
N GLY A 239 -3.96 -1.33 16.72
CA GLY A 239 -3.33 -0.33 17.56
C GLY A 239 -2.99 0.97 16.81
N ALA A 240 -2.34 1.89 17.51
CA ALA A 240 -1.96 3.19 16.99
C ALA A 240 -0.63 3.63 17.56
N CYS A 241 0.13 4.42 16.80
CA CYS A 241 1.35 5.07 17.25
C CYS A 241 1.62 6.33 16.44
N THR A 242 2.44 7.24 16.96
CA THR A 242 3.05 8.29 16.15
C THR A 242 4.20 7.72 15.32
N TRP A 243 4.60 8.45 14.27
CA TRP A 243 5.79 8.05 13.52
C TRP A 243 7.06 8.04 14.39
N TYR A 244 7.13 8.92 15.39
CA TYR A 244 8.22 8.96 16.37
C TYR A 244 8.24 7.69 17.24
N GLU A 245 7.09 7.28 17.78
CA GLU A 245 6.98 6.04 18.56
C GLU A 245 7.32 4.81 17.70
N PHE A 246 6.86 4.78 16.46
CA PHE A 246 7.17 3.72 15.52
C PHE A 246 8.68 3.64 15.24
N ALA A 247 9.36 4.78 15.00
CA ALA A 247 10.80 4.82 14.80
C ALA A 247 11.58 4.31 16.03
N ARG A 248 11.17 4.70 17.23
CA ARG A 248 11.79 4.22 18.47
C ARG A 248 11.68 2.71 18.61
N GLU A 249 10.52 2.15 18.30
CA GLU A 249 10.30 0.70 18.37
C GLU A 249 11.14 -0.04 17.29
N VAL A 250 11.29 0.52 16.08
CA VAL A 250 12.21 0.00 15.05
C VAL A 250 13.63 -0.13 15.62
N PHE A 251 14.16 0.93 16.26
CA PHE A 251 15.53 0.91 16.79
C PHE A 251 15.64 -0.03 17.99
N ARG A 252 14.65 -0.07 18.87
CA ARG A 252 14.64 -1.00 20.00
C ARG A 252 14.73 -2.45 19.53
N LEU A 253 13.91 -2.84 18.54
CA LEU A 253 13.89 -4.20 17.98
C LEU A 253 15.18 -4.54 17.21
N ALA A 254 15.78 -3.53 16.57
CA ALA A 254 17.07 -3.68 15.87
C ALA A 254 18.29 -3.70 16.81
N GLY A 255 18.11 -3.49 18.11
CA GLY A 255 19.21 -3.39 19.08
C GLY A 255 20.11 -2.17 18.89
N LEU A 256 19.60 -1.11 18.26
CA LEU A 256 20.34 0.12 17.96
C LEU A 256 20.05 1.22 18.98
N SER A 257 21.12 1.82 19.51
CA SER A 257 21.03 3.03 20.35
C SER A 257 21.16 4.26 19.47
N VAL A 258 20.03 4.92 19.18
CA VAL A 258 19.95 6.07 18.27
C VAL A 258 19.29 7.25 18.98
N ASP A 259 19.87 8.45 18.86
CA ASP A 259 19.22 9.68 19.30
C ASP A 259 18.15 10.10 18.29
N VAL A 260 16.90 9.86 18.65
CA VAL A 260 15.73 10.24 17.84
C VAL A 260 15.04 11.41 18.49
N GLN A 261 14.93 12.51 17.76
CA GLN A 261 14.32 13.74 18.25
C GLN A 261 12.88 13.87 17.74
N PRO A 262 11.86 14.00 18.63
CA PRO A 262 10.50 14.28 18.23
C PRO A 262 10.41 15.72 17.67
N VAL A 263 9.66 15.89 16.60
CA VAL A 263 9.40 17.20 16.01
C VAL A 263 7.93 17.32 15.62
N SER A 264 7.40 18.54 15.60
CA SER A 264 6.07 18.78 15.05
C SER A 264 6.10 18.75 13.51
N SER A 265 4.95 18.45 12.90
CA SER A 265 4.74 18.55 11.45
C SER A 265 5.13 19.93 10.91
N ALA A 266 4.81 20.99 11.64
CA ALA A 266 5.17 22.34 11.28
C ALA A 266 6.69 22.57 11.27
N ALA A 267 7.42 22.03 12.24
CA ALA A 267 8.87 22.13 12.33
C ALA A 267 9.58 21.21 11.32
N TYR A 268 8.93 20.12 10.93
CA TYR A 268 9.42 19.22 9.88
C TYR A 268 9.33 19.86 8.49
N GLY A 269 8.25 20.59 8.22
CA GLY A 269 8.08 21.42 7.01
C GLY A 269 7.88 20.63 5.72
N ALA A 270 7.18 19.49 5.77
CA ALA A 270 6.84 18.73 4.57
C ALA A 270 5.87 19.53 3.66
N PRO A 271 6.03 19.45 2.31
CA PRO A 271 5.14 20.15 1.37
C PRO A 271 3.67 19.73 1.47
N ALA A 272 3.41 18.44 1.57
CA ALA A 272 2.06 17.91 1.66
C ALA A 272 1.52 17.98 3.09
N ARG A 273 0.26 18.39 3.23
CA ARG A 273 -0.47 18.29 4.49
C ARG A 273 -0.84 16.84 4.78
N ARG A 274 -0.51 16.37 5.96
CA ARG A 274 -0.85 15.03 6.45
C ARG A 274 -1.86 15.12 7.58
N PRO A 275 -2.81 14.17 7.69
CA PRO A 275 -3.75 14.15 8.79
C PRO A 275 -3.00 13.97 10.13
N PRO A 276 -3.34 14.74 11.18
CA PRO A 276 -2.73 14.56 12.49
C PRO A 276 -3.15 13.24 13.15
N TYR A 277 -4.27 12.66 12.72
CA TYR A 277 -4.79 11.40 13.22
C TYR A 277 -5.44 10.61 12.06
N SER A 278 -4.85 9.53 11.63
CA SER A 278 -5.37 8.72 10.51
C SER A 278 -5.53 7.23 10.86
N VAL A 279 -5.69 6.93 12.13
CA VAL A 279 -5.94 5.56 12.61
C VAL A 279 -7.23 5.03 12.01
N LEU A 280 -7.16 3.83 11.41
CA LEU A 280 -8.29 3.14 10.83
C LEU A 280 -8.75 2.00 11.74
N GLU A 281 -10.06 1.87 11.91
CA GLU A 281 -10.71 0.70 12.51
C GLU A 281 -11.12 -0.26 11.40
N ASN A 282 -10.71 -1.52 11.49
CA ASN A 282 -11.08 -2.60 10.55
C ASN A 282 -12.52 -3.06 10.80
N HIS A 283 -13.47 -2.11 10.85
CA HIS A 283 -14.82 -2.38 11.33
C HIS A 283 -15.57 -3.38 10.43
N ALA A 284 -15.48 -3.22 9.11
CA ALA A 284 -16.16 -4.11 8.17
C ALA A 284 -15.56 -5.53 8.17
N LEU A 285 -14.24 -5.67 8.31
CA LEU A 285 -13.58 -6.98 8.44
C LEU A 285 -13.99 -7.69 9.74
N LYS A 286 -14.07 -6.96 10.85
CA LYS A 286 -14.56 -7.47 12.13
C LYS A 286 -16.03 -7.90 12.05
N ALA A 287 -16.86 -7.13 11.38
CA ALA A 287 -18.27 -7.47 11.17
C ALA A 287 -18.46 -8.75 10.33
N LEU A 288 -17.56 -9.03 9.39
CA LEU A 288 -17.52 -10.28 8.65
C LEU A 288 -16.91 -11.47 9.44
N GLY A 289 -16.32 -11.21 10.61
CA GLY A 289 -15.63 -12.25 11.40
C GLY A 289 -14.30 -12.73 10.81
N ILE A 290 -13.73 -11.98 9.86
CA ILE A 290 -12.51 -12.38 9.14
C ILE A 290 -11.30 -11.49 9.42
N ASP A 291 -11.39 -10.52 10.34
CA ASP A 291 -10.24 -9.70 10.72
C ASP A 291 -9.16 -10.57 11.37
N ARG A 292 -7.96 -10.57 10.80
CA ARG A 292 -6.76 -11.29 11.25
C ARG A 292 -5.57 -10.36 11.41
N MET A 293 -5.82 -9.06 11.38
CA MET A 293 -4.78 -8.05 11.52
C MET A 293 -4.34 -7.96 12.98
N ARG A 294 -3.12 -8.41 13.27
CA ARG A 294 -2.51 -8.44 14.61
C ARG A 294 -1.98 -7.06 15.04
N PRO A 295 -1.60 -6.86 16.32
CA PRO A 295 -0.96 -5.63 16.78
C PRO A 295 0.28 -5.25 15.95
N TRP A 296 0.44 -3.96 15.64
CA TRP A 296 1.54 -3.47 14.81
C TRP A 296 2.92 -3.78 15.42
N GLN A 297 3.03 -3.86 16.75
CA GLN A 297 4.29 -4.21 17.43
C GLN A 297 4.74 -5.64 17.09
N GLU A 298 3.82 -6.58 17.07
CA GLU A 298 4.10 -7.98 16.70
C GLU A 298 4.49 -8.10 15.24
N ALA A 299 3.78 -7.39 14.36
CA ALA A 299 4.06 -7.34 12.94
C ALA A 299 5.44 -6.74 12.65
N LEU A 300 5.80 -5.64 13.34
CA LEU A 300 7.12 -5.01 13.24
C LEU A 300 8.24 -5.91 13.77
N ALA A 301 8.01 -6.61 14.89
CA ALA A 301 9.00 -7.53 15.47
C ALA A 301 9.33 -8.66 14.49
N GLU A 302 8.34 -9.25 13.83
CA GLU A 302 8.56 -10.24 12.79
C GLU A 302 9.34 -9.65 11.60
N TYR A 303 8.94 -8.47 11.12
CA TYR A 303 9.62 -7.83 10.01
C TYR A 303 11.11 -7.58 10.27
N VAL A 304 11.45 -7.06 11.45
CA VAL A 304 12.86 -6.82 11.85
C VAL A 304 13.62 -8.14 11.99
N ALA A 305 13.01 -9.19 12.55
CA ALA A 305 13.63 -10.52 12.69
C ALA A 305 13.92 -11.21 11.35
N MET A 306 13.28 -10.82 10.26
CA MET A 306 13.56 -11.32 8.90
C MET A 306 14.89 -10.82 8.31
N GLY A 307 15.72 -10.16 9.08
CA GLY A 307 17.08 -9.77 8.66
C GLY A 307 17.16 -8.47 7.87
N VAL A 308 16.23 -7.55 8.08
CA VAL A 308 16.27 -6.21 7.47
C VAL A 308 17.46 -5.37 8.01
N VAL A 309 18.10 -5.86 9.06
CA VAL A 309 19.23 -5.21 9.79
C VAL A 309 20.57 -5.87 9.41
N GLN A 310 20.90 -6.03 8.13
CA GLN A 310 22.23 -6.46 7.68
C GLN A 310 22.96 -5.35 6.91
#